data_a16337e1a7cacaf36e44bb50d430396c
#
_entry.id   a16337e1a7cacaf36e44bb50d430396c
#
_cell.length_a   1.000
_cell.length_b   1.000
_cell.length_c   1.000
_cell.angle_alpha   90.00
_cell.angle_beta   90.00
_cell.angle_gamma   90.00
#
_symmetry.space_group_name_H-M   'P 1'
#
loop_
_entity.id
_entity.type
_entity.pdbx_description
1 polymer ?
#
loop_
_entity_poly.entity_id
_entity_poly.type
_entity_poly.pdbx_seq_one_letter_code
_entity_poly.pdbx_strand_id
1 'polypeptide(L)'
;MRKSILLYIATLATGLTLSAANPNVMDIKTSITDDAIVFPESFEQDTQKLLEGWYMRNYTATDDSYKSKKDPDTSDQEIMRRLAQMPTVIEMPFNSVVRQYIDRYTKNSRPQIAAILGLGIYYMPIFEQALEEKGLPQELKYLPVIESGLDPNAVSKHGATGLWQMMLATGKGCGLECNSLVDERRDPYASSKAAAALLKQLYDTYGDWSLAIAAYNSGPGAVNKAIRRAGLDASKADFWSIYNYLSDETRGYVPMFIAANYVMTYHQKHNISPVLPTKPLVTDTVGITDRVHFDQISAVLGIPADELRILNPQYREDIVPGTPERPYMLTLPSKQVHAYLMSRDKILSYESGKYAHRLAVEPGAPAGAAADVSAAADTDRDLASMASHNTIASEFTSDSPMTCLLYTSDAADDLTRV
;
A
#
# COMPACT_ATOMS: atom_id res chain seq x y z
N MET A 1 -65.66 -68.59 -3.82
CA MET A 1 -65.03 -67.98 -4.96
C MET A 1 -64.86 -66.50 -4.62
N ARG A 2 -63.66 -66.11 -4.17
CA ARG A 2 -63.28 -64.69 -3.98
C ARG A 2 -62.16 -64.42 -4.88
N LYS A 3 -62.34 -63.51 -5.86
CA LYS A 3 -61.29 -63.01 -6.78
C LYS A 3 -60.62 -61.89 -6.11
N SER A 4 -59.30 -62.02 -5.85
CA SER A 4 -58.41 -60.97 -5.42
C SER A 4 -57.97 -60.19 -6.62
N ILE A 5 -58.23 -58.87 -6.61
CA ILE A 5 -57.70 -57.91 -7.61
C ILE A 5 -56.42 -57.36 -7.01
N LEU A 6 -55.27 -57.65 -7.65
CA LEU A 6 -53.96 -56.99 -7.37
C LEU A 6 -53.96 -55.66 -8.10
N LEU A 7 -53.84 -54.57 -7.31
CA LEU A 7 -53.65 -53.22 -7.82
C LEU A 7 -52.14 -52.93 -7.89
N TYR A 8 -51.59 -52.81 -9.09
CA TYR A 8 -50.27 -52.37 -9.29
C TYR A 8 -50.22 -50.82 -9.23
N ILE A 9 -49.57 -50.25 -8.20
CA ILE A 9 -49.29 -48.85 -8.12
C ILE A 9 -47.90 -48.68 -8.75
N ALA A 10 -47.85 -48.12 -9.96
CA ALA A 10 -46.63 -47.67 -10.60
C ALA A 10 -46.28 -46.30 -10.03
N THR A 11 -45.29 -46.24 -9.15
CA THR A 11 -44.68 -44.99 -8.70
C THR A 11 -43.77 -44.44 -9.81
N LEU A 12 -44.25 -43.42 -10.52
CA LEU A 12 -43.38 -42.58 -11.37
C LEU A 12 -42.46 -41.74 -10.49
N ALA A 13 -41.22 -42.15 -10.35
CA ALA A 13 -40.17 -41.32 -9.78
C ALA A 13 -39.73 -40.30 -10.84
N THR A 14 -40.36 -39.12 -10.83
CA THR A 14 -39.85 -37.97 -11.58
C THR A 14 -38.59 -37.48 -10.85
N GLY A 15 -37.45 -37.91 -11.32
CA GLY A 15 -36.15 -37.32 -10.92
C GLY A 15 -36.11 -35.86 -11.36
N LEU A 16 -36.41 -34.96 -10.43
CA LEU A 16 -36.00 -33.56 -10.53
C LEU A 16 -34.48 -33.52 -10.41
N THR A 17 -33.77 -33.53 -11.54
CA THR A 17 -32.39 -33.06 -11.57
C THR A 17 -32.45 -31.57 -11.30
N LEU A 18 -32.21 -31.16 -10.04
CA LEU A 18 -31.79 -29.78 -9.79
C LEU A 18 -30.46 -29.62 -10.51
N SER A 19 -30.51 -29.06 -11.70
CA SER A 19 -29.35 -28.43 -12.30
C SER A 19 -29.01 -27.27 -11.37
N ALA A 20 -27.96 -27.42 -10.54
CA ALA A 20 -27.38 -26.30 -9.84
C ALA A 20 -26.88 -25.32 -10.92
N ALA A 21 -27.72 -24.35 -11.26
CA ALA A 21 -27.29 -23.23 -12.06
C ALA A 21 -26.08 -22.65 -11.35
N ASN A 22 -24.94 -22.55 -12.02
CA ASN A 22 -23.79 -21.84 -11.46
C ASN A 22 -24.28 -20.46 -11.01
N PRO A 23 -24.07 -20.07 -9.75
CA PRO A 23 -24.54 -18.80 -9.27
C PRO A 23 -23.97 -17.70 -10.17
N ASN A 24 -24.83 -16.78 -10.58
CA ASN A 24 -24.39 -15.62 -11.38
C ASN A 24 -23.36 -14.84 -10.54
N VAL A 25 -22.32 -14.32 -11.18
CA VAL A 25 -21.27 -13.51 -10.52
C VAL A 25 -21.87 -12.37 -9.68
N MET A 26 -22.97 -11.78 -10.11
CA MET A 26 -23.71 -10.75 -9.35
C MET A 26 -24.30 -11.29 -8.05
N ASP A 27 -24.75 -12.54 -8.03
CA ASP A 27 -25.27 -13.19 -6.82
C ASP A 27 -24.14 -13.47 -5.83
N ILE A 28 -22.96 -13.84 -6.32
CA ILE A 28 -21.76 -14.04 -5.47
C ILE A 28 -21.33 -12.71 -4.85
N LYS A 29 -21.25 -11.63 -5.62
CA LYS A 29 -20.84 -10.29 -5.14
C LYS A 29 -21.70 -9.81 -3.96
N THR A 30 -22.97 -10.11 -3.95
CA THR A 30 -23.93 -9.62 -2.96
C THR A 30 -24.16 -10.59 -1.80
N SER A 31 -23.98 -11.90 -2.00
CA SER A 31 -24.32 -12.95 -1.03
C SER A 31 -23.12 -13.49 -0.25
N ILE A 32 -21.90 -13.08 -0.58
CA ILE A 32 -20.70 -13.62 0.04
C ILE A 32 -20.67 -13.32 1.55
N THR A 33 -20.36 -14.34 2.34
CA THR A 33 -20.12 -14.25 3.78
C THR A 33 -18.76 -14.86 4.09
N ASP A 34 -18.03 -14.25 4.99
CA ASP A 34 -16.75 -14.77 5.47
C ASP A 34 -16.60 -14.44 6.96
N ASP A 35 -16.42 -15.46 7.78
CA ASP A 35 -16.23 -15.34 9.23
C ASP A 35 -14.73 -15.18 9.58
N ALA A 36 -13.83 -15.45 8.64
CA ALA A 36 -12.38 -15.38 8.80
C ALA A 36 -11.81 -14.06 8.25
N ILE A 37 -12.29 -12.93 8.80
CA ILE A 37 -11.79 -11.62 8.38
C ILE A 37 -10.42 -11.36 8.97
N VAL A 38 -9.41 -11.14 8.10
CA VAL A 38 -8.07 -10.74 8.46
C VAL A 38 -7.92 -9.23 8.30
N PHE A 39 -7.42 -8.57 9.35
CA PHE A 39 -7.07 -7.14 9.30
C PHE A 39 -5.60 -6.98 8.91
N PRO A 40 -5.26 -5.92 8.13
CA PRO A 40 -3.87 -5.65 7.81
C PRO A 40 -3.07 -5.42 9.08
N GLU A 41 -1.83 -5.88 9.07
CA GLU A 41 -0.88 -5.70 10.16
C GLU A 41 -0.72 -4.23 10.55
N SER A 42 -0.80 -3.31 9.57
CA SER A 42 -0.76 -1.86 9.77
C SER A 42 -1.89 -1.32 10.65
N PHE A 43 -3.05 -1.99 10.70
CA PHE A 43 -4.18 -1.63 11.57
C PHE A 43 -4.13 -2.32 12.94
N GLU A 44 -3.37 -3.39 13.07
CA GLU A 44 -3.10 -4.06 14.35
C GLU A 44 -1.92 -3.42 15.07
N GLN A 45 -0.96 -2.87 14.32
CA GLN A 45 0.16 -2.14 14.87
C GLN A 45 -0.31 -0.77 15.36
N ASP A 46 -0.39 -0.70 16.66
CA ASP A 46 -0.29 0.46 17.53
C ASP A 46 -0.76 1.80 16.93
N THR A 47 -2.09 1.99 16.90
CA THR A 47 -2.72 3.32 16.71
C THR A 47 -2.02 4.39 17.56
N GLN A 48 -1.46 4.00 18.71
CA GLN A 48 -0.74 4.86 19.63
C GLN A 48 0.57 5.36 18.99
N LYS A 49 1.32 4.54 18.27
CA LYS A 49 2.52 5.00 17.54
C LYS A 49 2.19 6.03 16.47
N LEU A 50 1.09 5.82 15.73
CA LEU A 50 0.64 6.78 14.73
C LEU A 50 0.28 8.13 15.39
N LEU A 51 -0.48 8.07 16.50
CA LEU A 51 -0.90 9.26 17.26
C LEU A 51 0.25 9.91 18.04
N GLU A 52 1.24 9.13 18.48
CA GLU A 52 2.45 9.59 19.15
C GLU A 52 3.52 10.06 18.18
N GLY A 53 3.34 9.84 16.88
CA GLY A 53 4.26 10.30 15.84
C GLY A 53 4.53 11.81 15.96
N TRP A 54 5.78 12.23 15.70
CA TRP A 54 6.19 13.62 15.83
C TRP A 54 5.29 14.58 15.05
N TYR A 55 4.84 14.21 13.86
CA TYR A 55 3.91 15.00 13.06
C TYR A 55 2.59 15.22 13.80
N MET A 56 2.00 14.15 14.33
CA MET A 56 0.73 14.23 15.07
C MET A 56 0.86 15.11 16.31
N ARG A 57 1.96 14.99 17.05
CA ARG A 57 2.19 15.79 18.26
C ARG A 57 2.46 17.26 18.00
N ASN A 58 3.17 17.57 16.90
CA ASN A 58 3.69 18.92 16.67
C ASN A 58 2.90 19.71 15.62
N TYR A 59 2.20 19.02 14.71
CA TYR A 59 1.47 19.63 13.61
C TYR A 59 -0.03 19.45 13.67
N THR A 60 -0.56 18.64 14.58
CA THR A 60 -2.00 18.43 14.66
C THR A 60 -2.54 18.89 16.02
N ALA A 61 -3.78 19.39 16.03
CA ALA A 61 -4.55 19.55 17.25
C ALA A 61 -5.32 18.25 17.49
N THR A 62 -5.11 17.63 18.64
CA THR A 62 -5.98 16.55 19.10
C THR A 62 -7.33 17.15 19.47
N ASP A 63 -8.29 17.10 18.56
CA ASP A 63 -9.68 17.34 18.91
C ASP A 63 -10.25 16.08 19.55
N ASP A 64 -10.27 16.04 20.87
CA ASP A 64 -10.84 14.93 21.62
C ASP A 64 -12.35 14.78 21.47
N SER A 65 -13.01 15.73 20.77
CA SER A 65 -14.46 15.71 20.53
C SER A 65 -14.93 14.48 19.76
N TYR A 66 -14.10 13.89 18.90
CA TYR A 66 -14.44 12.66 18.17
C TYR A 66 -14.51 11.41 19.05
N LYS A 67 -13.76 11.38 20.18
CA LYS A 67 -13.72 10.22 21.12
C LYS A 67 -15.06 9.96 21.78
N SER A 68 -15.87 11.00 21.97
CA SER A 68 -17.17 10.91 22.62
C SER A 68 -18.34 10.68 21.68
N LYS A 69 -18.15 10.81 20.36
CA LYS A 69 -19.20 10.65 19.37
C LYS A 69 -19.32 9.18 18.96
N LYS A 70 -20.48 8.59 19.20
CA LYS A 70 -20.79 7.25 18.73
C LYS A 70 -21.05 7.27 17.23
N ASP A 71 -20.75 6.17 16.57
CA ASP A 71 -21.23 5.91 15.20
C ASP A 71 -22.77 5.91 15.21
N PRO A 72 -23.43 6.67 14.32
CA PRO A 72 -24.86 6.50 14.12
C PRO A 72 -25.11 5.12 13.52
N ASP A 73 -26.16 4.44 14.01
CA ASP A 73 -26.53 3.11 13.53
C ASP A 73 -27.06 3.21 12.08
N THR A 74 -26.12 3.08 11.12
CA THR A 74 -26.41 3.22 9.70
C THR A 74 -26.87 1.89 9.13
N SER A 75 -28.08 1.86 8.53
CA SER A 75 -28.63 0.66 7.92
C SER A 75 -27.84 0.20 6.67
N ASP A 76 -27.93 -1.09 6.36
CA ASP A 76 -27.30 -1.66 5.16
C ASP A 76 -27.82 -0.98 3.87
N GLN A 77 -29.11 -0.68 3.81
CA GLN A 77 -29.70 0.02 2.67
C GLN A 77 -29.06 1.41 2.45
N GLU A 78 -28.78 2.13 3.53
CA GLU A 78 -28.14 3.45 3.43
C GLU A 78 -26.66 3.30 3.02
N ILE A 79 -25.94 2.29 3.49
CA ILE A 79 -24.56 2.03 3.07
C ILE A 79 -24.55 1.63 1.59
N MET A 80 -25.42 0.73 1.15
CA MET A 80 -25.55 0.36 -0.27
C MET A 80 -25.83 1.58 -1.15
N ARG A 81 -26.76 2.44 -0.71
CA ARG A 81 -27.07 3.67 -1.42
C ARG A 81 -25.86 4.59 -1.53
N ARG A 82 -25.09 4.75 -0.46
CA ARG A 82 -23.88 5.60 -0.44
C ARG A 82 -22.80 5.02 -1.34
N LEU A 83 -22.52 3.71 -1.29
CA LEU A 83 -21.57 3.05 -2.16
C LEU A 83 -21.94 3.25 -3.64
N ALA A 84 -23.21 3.05 -3.98
CA ALA A 84 -23.71 3.26 -5.35
C ALA A 84 -23.66 4.71 -5.83
N GLN A 85 -23.55 5.68 -4.92
CA GLN A 85 -23.44 7.12 -5.25
C GLN A 85 -22.00 7.63 -5.26
N MET A 86 -21.02 6.81 -4.90
CA MET A 86 -19.62 7.21 -4.98
C MET A 86 -19.21 7.39 -6.44
N PRO A 87 -18.54 8.49 -6.79
CA PRO A 87 -18.07 8.73 -8.15
C PRO A 87 -16.78 7.94 -8.42
N THR A 88 -16.86 6.61 -8.43
CA THR A 88 -15.74 5.71 -8.62
C THR A 88 -15.82 5.01 -9.98
N VAL A 89 -14.68 4.73 -10.58
CA VAL A 89 -14.55 3.89 -11.78
C VAL A 89 -14.57 2.41 -11.38
N ILE A 90 -13.95 2.10 -10.23
CA ILE A 90 -13.90 0.74 -9.68
C ILE A 90 -15.25 0.43 -9.02
N GLU A 91 -15.78 -0.75 -9.33
CA GLU A 91 -17.05 -1.19 -8.76
C GLU A 91 -16.92 -1.40 -7.23
N MET A 92 -17.87 -0.87 -6.46
CA MET A 92 -17.90 -0.93 -5.00
C MET A 92 -19.12 -1.72 -4.51
N PRO A 93 -19.16 -3.06 -4.72
CA PRO A 93 -20.32 -3.86 -4.30
C PRO A 93 -20.43 -3.92 -2.78
N PHE A 94 -21.68 -4.01 -2.30
CA PHE A 94 -21.98 -4.25 -0.90
C PHE A 94 -22.21 -5.74 -0.65
N ASN A 95 -21.60 -6.27 0.38
CA ASN A 95 -21.87 -7.59 0.94
C ASN A 95 -21.54 -7.61 2.45
N SER A 96 -21.77 -8.73 3.11
CA SER A 96 -21.56 -8.86 4.55
C SER A 96 -20.09 -8.66 4.96
N VAL A 97 -19.13 -9.04 4.11
CA VAL A 97 -17.70 -8.87 4.37
C VAL A 97 -17.33 -7.39 4.32
N VAL A 98 -17.75 -6.67 3.28
CA VAL A 98 -17.58 -5.22 3.18
C VAL A 98 -18.20 -4.51 4.38
N ARG A 99 -19.42 -4.95 4.79
CA ARG A 99 -20.10 -4.41 5.98
C ARG A 99 -19.25 -4.55 7.25
N GLN A 100 -18.65 -5.70 7.47
CA GLN A 100 -17.82 -5.96 8.64
C GLN A 100 -16.59 -5.01 8.69
N TYR A 101 -15.92 -4.77 7.56
CA TYR A 101 -14.82 -3.81 7.48
C TYR A 101 -15.28 -2.36 7.68
N ILE A 102 -16.44 -1.96 7.13
CA ILE A 102 -17.02 -0.65 7.40
C ILE A 102 -17.29 -0.47 8.90
N ASP A 103 -17.89 -1.47 9.54
CA ASP A 103 -18.17 -1.43 10.98
C ASP A 103 -16.87 -1.35 11.81
N ARG A 104 -15.85 -2.07 11.41
CA ARG A 104 -14.53 -1.99 12.06
C ARG A 104 -13.97 -0.58 12.02
N TYR A 105 -13.98 0.07 10.86
CA TYR A 105 -13.48 1.42 10.70
C TYR A 105 -14.32 2.45 11.43
N THR A 106 -15.64 2.36 11.34
CA THR A 106 -16.54 3.37 11.89
C THR A 106 -16.83 3.21 13.38
N LYS A 107 -16.67 2.00 13.93
CA LYS A 107 -16.96 1.70 15.34
C LYS A 107 -15.71 1.51 16.19
N ASN A 108 -14.77 0.66 15.74
CA ASN A 108 -13.65 0.20 16.55
C ASN A 108 -12.36 1.02 16.31
N SER A 109 -12.08 1.39 15.07
CA SER A 109 -10.82 2.06 14.68
C SER A 109 -11.00 3.58 14.46
N ARG A 110 -12.00 4.20 15.08
CA ARG A 110 -12.33 5.63 14.92
C ARG A 110 -11.16 6.59 15.15
N PRO A 111 -10.37 6.46 16.24
CA PRO A 111 -9.20 7.32 16.46
C PRO A 111 -8.16 7.20 15.34
N GLN A 112 -7.95 5.98 14.87
CA GLN A 112 -7.03 5.70 13.77
C GLN A 112 -7.51 6.31 12.46
N ILE A 113 -8.79 6.16 12.13
CA ILE A 113 -9.37 6.81 10.94
C ILE A 113 -9.29 8.33 11.04
N ALA A 114 -9.52 8.92 12.21
CA ALA A 114 -9.37 10.37 12.41
C ALA A 114 -7.91 10.83 12.16
N ALA A 115 -6.91 10.07 12.62
CA ALA A 115 -5.50 10.33 12.34
C ALA A 115 -5.16 10.18 10.85
N ILE A 116 -5.62 9.10 10.21
CA ILE A 116 -5.42 8.84 8.77
C ILE A 116 -6.05 9.95 7.93
N LEU A 117 -7.24 10.43 8.29
CA LEU A 117 -7.87 11.57 7.62
C LEU A 117 -7.01 12.84 7.73
N GLY A 118 -6.38 13.07 8.90
CA GLY A 118 -5.46 14.18 9.10
C GLY A 118 -4.18 14.06 8.26
N LEU A 119 -3.53 12.89 8.26
CA LEU A 119 -2.37 12.59 7.41
C LEU A 119 -2.71 12.66 5.92
N GLY A 120 -3.94 12.28 5.56
CA GLY A 120 -4.44 12.33 4.19
C GLY A 120 -4.42 13.73 3.59
N ILE A 121 -4.53 14.79 4.40
CA ILE A 121 -4.43 16.17 3.92
C ILE A 121 -3.08 16.42 3.23
N TYR A 122 -2.01 15.78 3.73
CA TYR A 122 -0.68 15.89 3.15
C TYR A 122 -0.43 14.88 2.03
N TYR A 123 -0.78 13.59 2.24
CA TYR A 123 -0.41 12.54 1.30
C TYR A 123 -1.34 12.37 0.11
N MET A 124 -2.65 12.61 0.26
CA MET A 124 -3.60 12.36 -0.84
C MET A 124 -3.29 13.15 -2.12
N PRO A 125 -2.87 14.44 -2.08
CA PRO A 125 -2.51 15.16 -3.30
C PRO A 125 -1.32 14.51 -4.04
N ILE A 126 -0.35 13.92 -3.32
CA ILE A 126 0.80 13.23 -3.91
C ILE A 126 0.35 11.96 -4.63
N PHE A 127 -0.55 11.19 -4.01
CA PHE A 127 -1.09 9.97 -4.61
C PHE A 127 -1.96 10.29 -5.83
N GLU A 128 -2.83 11.31 -5.71
CA GLU A 128 -3.69 11.79 -6.80
C GLU A 128 -2.87 12.17 -8.02
N GLN A 129 -1.79 12.94 -7.84
CA GLN A 129 -0.90 13.31 -8.92
C GLN A 129 -0.27 12.08 -9.60
N ALA A 130 0.26 11.13 -8.83
CA ALA A 130 0.91 9.94 -9.39
C ALA A 130 -0.08 9.05 -10.16
N LEU A 131 -1.32 8.92 -9.68
CA LEU A 131 -2.39 8.19 -10.35
C LEU A 131 -2.84 8.90 -11.63
N GLU A 132 -3.02 10.23 -11.58
CA GLU A 132 -3.41 11.05 -12.72
C GLU A 132 -2.35 10.98 -13.84
N GLU A 133 -1.06 11.07 -13.53
CA GLU A 133 0.04 10.92 -14.49
C GLU A 133 -0.02 9.61 -15.28
N LYS A 134 -0.65 8.57 -14.73
CA LYS A 134 -0.84 7.25 -15.37
C LYS A 134 -2.27 7.01 -15.88
N GLY A 135 -3.18 7.98 -15.73
CA GLY A 135 -4.58 7.85 -16.12
C GLY A 135 -5.34 6.78 -15.34
N LEU A 136 -5.02 6.62 -14.05
CA LEU A 136 -5.59 5.60 -13.17
C LEU A 136 -6.77 6.14 -12.36
N PRO A 137 -7.71 5.26 -11.93
CA PRO A 137 -8.79 5.62 -11.04
C PRO A 137 -8.29 6.26 -9.73
N GLN A 138 -8.89 7.40 -9.38
CA GLN A 138 -8.46 8.17 -8.22
C GLN A 138 -8.76 7.51 -6.88
N GLU A 139 -9.72 6.60 -6.83
CA GLU A 139 -10.03 5.80 -5.64
C GLU A 139 -8.88 4.90 -5.19
N LEU A 140 -7.94 4.55 -6.08
CA LEU A 140 -6.72 3.79 -5.74
C LEU A 140 -5.81 4.51 -4.72
N LYS A 141 -5.96 5.83 -4.53
CA LYS A 141 -5.26 6.59 -3.50
C LYS A 141 -5.52 6.10 -2.07
N TYR A 142 -6.57 5.31 -1.87
CA TYR A 142 -6.89 4.74 -0.55
C TYR A 142 -6.23 3.38 -0.29
N LEU A 143 -5.43 2.82 -1.24
CA LEU A 143 -4.61 1.65 -0.96
C LEU A 143 -3.60 1.89 0.18
N PRO A 144 -2.85 3.00 0.24
CA PRO A 144 -1.97 3.28 1.37
C PRO A 144 -2.67 3.37 2.73
N VAL A 145 -3.97 3.63 2.76
CA VAL A 145 -4.76 3.59 4.01
C VAL A 145 -4.77 2.17 4.57
N ILE A 146 -4.97 1.16 3.74
CA ILE A 146 -5.02 -0.25 4.16
C ILE A 146 -3.64 -0.88 4.25
N GLU A 147 -2.66 -0.37 3.52
CA GLU A 147 -1.28 -0.89 3.51
C GLU A 147 -0.47 -0.46 4.73
N SER A 148 -0.49 0.82 5.06
CA SER A 148 0.40 1.40 6.08
C SER A 148 -0.29 2.30 7.10
N GLY A 149 -1.60 2.56 6.94
CA GLY A 149 -2.27 3.63 7.70
C GLY A 149 -1.67 5.02 7.42
N LEU A 150 -1.07 5.21 6.25
CA LEU A 150 -0.32 6.41 5.83
C LEU A 150 0.98 6.64 6.63
N ASP A 151 1.62 5.59 7.15
CA ASP A 151 2.95 5.68 7.75
C ASP A 151 4.05 5.38 6.70
N PRO A 152 4.87 6.37 6.30
CA PRO A 152 5.96 6.14 5.35
C PRO A 152 7.10 5.26 5.92
N ASN A 153 7.15 5.09 7.23
CA ASN A 153 8.15 4.27 7.92
C ASN A 153 7.66 2.86 8.25
N ALA A 154 6.41 2.53 7.90
CA ALA A 154 5.87 1.20 8.15
C ALA A 154 6.73 0.12 7.49
N VAL A 155 7.00 -0.95 8.24
CA VAL A 155 7.70 -2.16 7.76
C VAL A 155 6.95 -3.37 8.27
N SER A 156 6.46 -4.21 7.36
CA SER A 156 5.77 -5.45 7.71
C SER A 156 6.75 -6.53 8.17
N LYS A 157 6.24 -7.61 8.78
CA LYS A 157 7.03 -8.80 9.16
C LYS A 157 7.77 -9.42 7.97
N HIS A 158 7.24 -9.26 6.77
CA HIS A 158 7.83 -9.78 5.54
C HIS A 158 8.73 -8.77 4.81
N GLY A 159 8.96 -7.59 5.40
CA GLY A 159 9.86 -6.57 4.84
C GLY A 159 9.23 -5.69 3.77
N ALA A 160 7.91 -5.73 3.58
CA ALA A 160 7.20 -4.72 2.82
C ALA A 160 7.34 -3.37 3.52
N THR A 161 7.61 -2.29 2.78
CA THR A 161 8.04 -1.02 3.36
C THR A 161 7.34 0.17 2.73
N GLY A 162 7.06 1.18 3.57
CA GLY A 162 6.59 2.49 3.15
C GLY A 162 5.08 2.60 3.00
N LEU A 163 4.63 3.74 2.48
CA LEU A 163 3.21 4.06 2.30
C LEU A 163 2.44 3.00 1.51
N TRP A 164 3.07 2.46 0.48
CA TRP A 164 2.51 1.50 -0.47
C TRP A 164 2.91 0.05 -0.17
N GLN A 165 3.61 -0.21 0.94
CA GLN A 165 4.07 -1.54 1.40
C GLN A 165 4.69 -2.39 0.28
N MET A 166 5.65 -1.81 -0.43
CA MET A 166 6.36 -2.53 -1.48
C MET A 166 7.41 -3.47 -0.91
N MET A 167 7.45 -4.70 -1.41
CA MET A 167 8.56 -5.62 -1.18
C MET A 167 9.84 -5.07 -1.83
N LEU A 168 11.00 -5.42 -1.28
CA LEU A 168 12.30 -4.93 -1.78
C LEU A 168 12.50 -5.24 -3.28
N ALA A 169 12.22 -6.47 -3.69
CA ALA A 169 12.35 -6.89 -5.08
C ALA A 169 11.40 -6.10 -6.00
N THR A 170 10.14 -5.91 -5.57
CA THR A 170 9.14 -5.12 -6.31
C THR A 170 9.58 -3.66 -6.45
N GLY A 171 10.02 -3.02 -5.35
CA GLY A 171 10.51 -1.65 -5.38
C GLY A 171 11.68 -1.47 -6.34
N LYS A 172 12.70 -2.32 -6.25
CA LYS A 172 13.84 -2.33 -7.18
C LYS A 172 13.40 -2.59 -8.63
N GLY A 173 12.48 -3.52 -8.85
CA GLY A 173 11.91 -3.79 -10.17
C GLY A 173 11.14 -2.61 -10.77
N CYS A 174 10.55 -1.76 -9.93
CA CYS A 174 9.91 -0.50 -10.31
C CYS A 174 10.89 0.69 -10.40
N GLY A 175 12.20 0.46 -10.28
CA GLY A 175 13.24 1.47 -10.42
C GLY A 175 13.52 2.28 -9.16
N LEU A 176 12.98 1.87 -7.99
CA LEU A 176 13.29 2.54 -6.72
C LEU A 176 14.69 2.19 -6.24
N GLU A 177 15.38 3.20 -5.73
CA GLU A 177 16.65 3.01 -5.05
C GLU A 177 16.41 2.46 -3.63
N CYS A 178 17.02 1.32 -3.33
CA CYS A 178 16.96 0.71 -2.02
C CYS A 178 18.35 0.20 -1.63
N ASN A 179 19.01 0.90 -0.71
CA ASN A 179 20.33 0.57 -0.19
C ASN A 179 20.46 0.93 1.30
N SER A 180 21.67 0.93 1.86
CA SER A 180 21.91 1.23 3.27
C SER A 180 21.58 2.67 3.68
N LEU A 181 21.68 3.64 2.77
CA LEU A 181 21.43 5.06 3.04
C LEU A 181 20.09 5.54 2.55
N VAL A 182 19.62 5.00 1.43
CA VAL A 182 18.38 5.44 0.76
C VAL A 182 17.43 4.26 0.59
N ASP A 183 16.17 4.46 0.96
CA ASP A 183 15.07 3.52 0.67
C ASP A 183 13.88 4.31 0.12
N GLU A 184 13.82 4.44 -1.20
CA GLU A 184 12.76 5.21 -1.88
C GLU A 184 11.37 4.58 -1.79
N ARG A 185 11.23 3.37 -1.23
CA ARG A 185 9.91 2.82 -0.87
C ARG A 185 9.23 3.67 0.21
N ARG A 186 10.02 4.41 0.99
CA ARG A 186 9.55 5.35 2.02
C ARG A 186 9.28 6.75 1.47
N ASP A 187 9.89 7.11 0.32
CA ASP A 187 9.66 8.41 -0.32
C ASP A 187 8.23 8.52 -0.83
N PRO A 188 7.43 9.50 -0.39
CA PRO A 188 6.03 9.61 -0.79
C PRO A 188 5.86 9.79 -2.30
N TYR A 189 6.73 10.53 -2.97
CA TYR A 189 6.65 10.82 -4.40
C TYR A 189 7.14 9.65 -5.24
N ALA A 190 8.35 9.15 -4.96
CA ALA A 190 8.96 8.05 -5.70
C ALA A 190 8.13 6.77 -5.59
N SER A 191 7.73 6.39 -4.35
CA SER A 191 6.93 5.19 -4.14
C SER A 191 5.54 5.28 -4.76
N SER A 192 4.91 6.46 -4.77
CA SER A 192 3.61 6.65 -5.43
C SER A 192 3.69 6.48 -6.94
N LYS A 193 4.74 7.00 -7.58
CA LYS A 193 4.96 6.80 -9.02
C LYS A 193 5.21 5.33 -9.35
N ALA A 194 5.99 4.64 -8.53
CA ALA A 194 6.25 3.22 -8.67
C ALA A 194 4.97 2.38 -8.47
N ALA A 195 4.17 2.70 -7.45
CA ALA A 195 2.88 2.03 -7.20
C ALA A 195 1.89 2.23 -8.34
N ALA A 196 1.76 3.46 -8.84
CA ALA A 196 0.91 3.75 -9.99
C ALA A 196 1.35 2.98 -11.26
N ALA A 197 2.66 2.88 -11.50
CA ALA A 197 3.19 2.09 -12.61
C ALA A 197 2.88 0.60 -12.45
N LEU A 198 3.06 0.04 -11.24
CA LEU A 198 2.74 -1.36 -10.92
C LEU A 198 1.24 -1.63 -11.08
N LEU A 199 0.38 -0.78 -10.54
CA LEU A 199 -1.08 -0.92 -10.65
C LEU A 199 -1.54 -0.87 -12.10
N LYS A 200 -0.96 0.02 -12.92
CA LYS A 200 -1.23 0.07 -14.36
C LYS A 200 -0.88 -1.25 -15.03
N GLN A 201 0.29 -1.80 -14.77
CA GLN A 201 0.75 -3.07 -15.34
C GLN A 201 -0.15 -4.25 -14.90
N LEU A 202 -0.59 -4.27 -13.64
CA LEU A 202 -1.52 -5.28 -13.15
C LEU A 202 -2.88 -5.18 -13.84
N TYR A 203 -3.39 -3.96 -14.01
CA TYR A 203 -4.63 -3.73 -14.74
C TYR A 203 -4.51 -4.14 -16.21
N ASP A 204 -3.41 -3.82 -16.86
CA ASP A 204 -3.16 -4.24 -18.27
C ASP A 204 -3.12 -5.77 -18.40
N THR A 205 -2.72 -6.47 -17.33
CA THR A 205 -2.68 -7.94 -17.31
C THR A 205 -4.07 -8.56 -17.15
N TYR A 206 -4.91 -8.00 -16.29
CA TYR A 206 -6.18 -8.61 -15.89
C TYR A 206 -7.42 -7.98 -16.54
N GLY A 207 -7.34 -6.72 -16.97
CA GLY A 207 -8.49 -5.96 -17.46
C GLY A 207 -9.59 -5.69 -16.42
N ASP A 208 -9.37 -6.10 -15.17
CA ASP A 208 -10.27 -5.95 -14.04
C ASP A 208 -9.54 -5.34 -12.84
N TRP A 209 -10.09 -4.27 -12.27
CA TRP A 209 -9.45 -3.57 -11.16
C TRP A 209 -9.43 -4.38 -9.87
N SER A 210 -10.47 -5.16 -9.60
CA SER A 210 -10.54 -5.96 -8.38
C SER A 210 -9.50 -7.09 -8.41
N LEU A 211 -9.27 -7.69 -9.58
CA LEU A 211 -8.16 -8.64 -9.78
C LEU A 211 -6.80 -7.96 -9.71
N ALA A 212 -6.65 -6.77 -10.28
CA ALA A 212 -5.40 -5.99 -10.20
C ALA A 212 -5.06 -5.62 -8.75
N ILE A 213 -6.05 -5.21 -7.95
CA ILE A 213 -5.91 -4.91 -6.53
C ILE A 213 -5.55 -6.19 -5.74
N ALA A 214 -6.21 -7.31 -6.02
CA ALA A 214 -5.86 -8.59 -5.40
C ALA A 214 -4.43 -9.03 -5.75
N ALA A 215 -4.02 -8.83 -7.02
CA ALA A 215 -2.67 -9.14 -7.47
C ALA A 215 -1.60 -8.18 -6.92
N TYR A 216 -1.97 -6.95 -6.60
CA TYR A 216 -1.10 -6.02 -5.89
C TYR A 216 -0.74 -6.57 -4.50
N ASN A 217 -1.71 -7.09 -3.76
CA ASN A 217 -1.52 -7.68 -2.44
C ASN A 217 -0.74 -9.01 -2.47
N SER A 218 -1.20 -9.98 -3.28
CA SER A 218 -0.71 -11.37 -3.21
C SER A 218 0.23 -11.77 -4.34
N GLY A 219 0.48 -10.86 -5.29
CA GLY A 219 1.21 -11.16 -6.51
C GLY A 219 0.35 -11.85 -7.59
N PRO A 220 0.71 -11.66 -8.87
CA PRO A 220 -0.01 -12.27 -10.01
C PRO A 220 -0.04 -13.80 -9.97
N GLY A 221 0.99 -14.44 -9.44
CA GLY A 221 1.07 -15.91 -9.31
C GLY A 221 -0.07 -16.48 -8.48
N ALA A 222 -0.37 -15.87 -7.33
CA ALA A 222 -1.46 -16.29 -6.44
C ALA A 222 -2.84 -16.12 -7.10
N VAL A 223 -3.09 -14.98 -7.74
CA VAL A 223 -4.33 -14.71 -8.48
C VAL A 223 -4.52 -15.71 -9.62
N ASN A 224 -3.49 -15.93 -10.44
CA ASN A 224 -3.53 -16.90 -11.54
C ASN A 224 -3.76 -18.34 -11.03
N LYS A 225 -3.20 -18.72 -9.89
CA LYS A 225 -3.44 -20.01 -9.25
C LYS A 225 -4.92 -20.12 -8.80
N ALA A 226 -5.50 -19.07 -8.24
CA ALA A 226 -6.90 -19.03 -7.84
C ALA A 226 -7.84 -19.14 -9.06
N ILE A 227 -7.58 -18.42 -10.16
CA ILE A 227 -8.34 -18.54 -11.42
C ILE A 227 -8.33 -19.98 -11.96
N ARG A 228 -7.14 -20.61 -12.00
CA ARG A 228 -7.02 -22.02 -12.43
C ARG A 228 -7.79 -22.97 -11.50
N ARG A 229 -7.73 -22.77 -10.18
CA ARG A 229 -8.46 -23.60 -9.21
C ARG A 229 -9.98 -23.45 -9.33
N ALA A 230 -10.44 -22.25 -9.67
CA ALA A 230 -11.85 -21.99 -9.96
C ALA A 230 -12.32 -22.61 -11.27
N GLY A 231 -11.43 -23.11 -12.13
CA GLY A 231 -11.75 -23.65 -13.44
C GLY A 231 -12.25 -22.60 -14.44
N LEU A 232 -11.87 -21.34 -14.23
CA LEU A 232 -12.31 -20.20 -15.05
C LEU A 232 -11.28 -19.85 -16.12
N ASP A 233 -11.78 -19.31 -17.22
CA ASP A 233 -10.97 -18.60 -18.19
C ASP A 233 -10.56 -17.24 -17.58
N ALA A 234 -9.29 -16.87 -17.74
CA ALA A 234 -8.77 -15.60 -17.23
C ALA A 234 -9.54 -14.37 -17.73
N SER A 235 -10.04 -14.41 -18.96
CA SER A 235 -10.83 -13.33 -19.57
C SER A 235 -12.25 -13.19 -19.00
N LYS A 236 -12.71 -14.17 -18.21
CA LYS A 236 -14.05 -14.22 -17.61
C LYS A 236 -14.01 -14.19 -16.09
N ALA A 237 -12.82 -14.26 -15.52
CA ALA A 237 -12.63 -14.22 -14.09
C ALA A 237 -12.77 -12.78 -13.58
N ASP A 238 -13.40 -12.62 -12.42
CA ASP A 238 -13.32 -11.44 -11.58
C ASP A 238 -12.95 -11.87 -10.14
N PHE A 239 -12.66 -10.90 -9.29
CA PHE A 239 -12.27 -11.16 -7.91
C PHE A 239 -13.30 -12.03 -7.15
N TRP A 240 -14.58 -11.76 -7.32
CA TRP A 240 -15.64 -12.43 -6.55
C TRP A 240 -15.85 -13.86 -7.01
N SER A 241 -15.63 -14.14 -8.29
CA SER A 241 -15.72 -15.51 -8.84
C SER A 241 -14.59 -16.42 -8.35
N ILE A 242 -13.44 -15.86 -7.96
CA ILE A 242 -12.28 -16.59 -7.43
C ILE A 242 -12.13 -16.46 -5.92
N TYR A 243 -13.01 -15.74 -5.24
CA TYR A 243 -12.93 -15.38 -3.83
C TYR A 243 -12.54 -16.56 -2.93
N ASN A 244 -13.25 -17.68 -3.04
CA ASN A 244 -13.06 -18.87 -2.21
C ASN A 244 -11.75 -19.63 -2.49
N TYR A 245 -11.02 -19.26 -3.53
CA TYR A 245 -9.75 -19.88 -3.93
C TYR A 245 -8.53 -19.04 -3.56
N LEU A 246 -8.77 -17.82 -3.04
CA LEU A 246 -7.76 -16.92 -2.53
C LEU A 246 -7.38 -17.24 -1.08
N SER A 247 -6.22 -16.78 -0.63
CA SER A 247 -5.85 -16.81 0.80
C SER A 247 -6.76 -15.89 1.62
N ASP A 248 -6.87 -16.12 2.92
CA ASP A 248 -7.70 -15.33 3.83
C ASP A 248 -7.34 -13.84 3.79
N GLU A 249 -6.04 -13.53 3.73
CA GLU A 249 -5.54 -12.17 3.60
C GLU A 249 -6.00 -11.51 2.30
N THR A 250 -5.83 -12.18 1.16
CA THR A 250 -6.20 -11.65 -0.15
C THR A 250 -7.72 -11.54 -0.31
N ARG A 251 -8.49 -12.49 0.26
CA ARG A 251 -9.96 -12.41 0.29
C ARG A 251 -10.47 -11.13 0.97
N GLY A 252 -9.82 -10.73 2.05
CA GLY A 252 -10.16 -9.52 2.79
C GLY A 252 -9.75 -8.23 2.08
N TYR A 253 -8.78 -8.27 1.19
CA TYR A 253 -8.11 -7.07 0.70
C TYR A 253 -9.01 -6.15 -0.15
N VAL A 254 -9.75 -6.68 -1.13
CA VAL A 254 -10.70 -5.88 -1.93
C VAL A 254 -11.88 -5.38 -1.08
N PRO A 255 -12.53 -6.20 -0.23
CA PRO A 255 -13.52 -5.69 0.73
C PRO A 255 -13.00 -4.57 1.63
N MET A 256 -11.75 -4.68 2.13
CA MET A 256 -11.09 -3.62 2.90
C MET A 256 -10.90 -2.33 2.10
N PHE A 257 -10.47 -2.46 0.84
CA PHE A 257 -10.32 -1.32 -0.06
C PHE A 257 -11.65 -0.59 -0.27
N ILE A 258 -12.74 -1.33 -0.48
CA ILE A 258 -14.10 -0.78 -0.60
C ILE A 258 -14.47 -0.03 0.68
N ALA A 259 -14.25 -0.65 1.84
CA ALA A 259 -14.57 -0.06 3.13
C ALA A 259 -13.71 1.19 3.43
N ALA A 260 -12.42 1.19 3.04
CA ALA A 260 -11.56 2.36 3.17
C ALA A 260 -12.07 3.53 2.30
N ASN A 261 -12.41 3.26 1.05
CA ASN A 261 -13.04 4.26 0.16
C ASN A 261 -14.31 4.83 0.77
N TYR A 262 -15.18 3.96 1.29
CA TYR A 262 -16.42 4.37 1.93
C TYR A 262 -16.17 5.27 3.15
N VAL A 263 -15.32 4.84 4.09
CA VAL A 263 -15.11 5.60 5.33
C VAL A 263 -14.38 6.92 5.09
N MET A 264 -13.39 6.94 4.19
CA MET A 264 -12.69 8.17 3.84
C MET A 264 -13.61 9.20 3.17
N THR A 265 -14.61 8.73 2.41
CA THR A 265 -15.61 9.59 1.76
C THR A 265 -16.71 10.05 2.72
N TYR A 266 -17.21 9.15 3.57
CA TYR A 266 -18.39 9.40 4.41
C TYR A 266 -18.08 9.52 5.91
N HIS A 267 -16.83 9.76 6.30
CA HIS A 267 -16.39 9.85 7.70
C HIS A 267 -17.28 10.79 8.54
N GLN A 268 -17.70 11.93 7.99
CA GLN A 268 -18.59 12.88 8.67
C GLN A 268 -19.96 12.27 8.98
N LYS A 269 -20.48 11.38 8.10
CA LYS A 269 -21.76 10.68 8.31
C LYS A 269 -21.68 9.64 9.43
N HIS A 270 -20.47 9.31 9.85
CA HIS A 270 -20.15 8.41 10.96
C HIS A 270 -19.62 9.18 12.18
N ASN A 271 -19.78 10.53 12.20
CA ASN A 271 -19.27 11.38 13.28
C ASN A 271 -17.76 11.22 13.53
N ILE A 272 -16.97 10.98 12.47
CA ILE A 272 -15.51 10.94 12.53
C ILE A 272 -14.98 12.24 11.94
N SER A 273 -14.25 13.00 12.73
CA SER A 273 -13.59 14.23 12.29
C SER A 273 -12.09 13.98 12.14
N PRO A 274 -11.44 14.53 11.09
CA PRO A 274 -10.00 14.44 10.96
C PRO A 274 -9.30 15.14 12.13
N VAL A 275 -8.17 14.61 12.56
CA VAL A 275 -7.23 15.35 13.40
C VAL A 275 -6.55 16.38 12.50
N LEU A 276 -6.92 17.64 12.64
CA LEU A 276 -6.47 18.69 11.72
C LEU A 276 -5.04 19.16 12.05
N PRO A 277 -4.23 19.45 11.02
CA PRO A 277 -2.93 20.08 11.22
C PRO A 277 -3.10 21.46 11.86
N THR A 278 -2.32 21.75 12.90
CA THR A 278 -2.26 23.07 13.56
C THR A 278 -1.44 24.07 12.75
N LYS A 279 -0.55 23.56 11.88
CA LYS A 279 0.28 24.36 11.00
C LYS A 279 0.18 23.81 9.58
N PRO A 280 0.10 24.68 8.56
CA PRO A 280 0.17 24.20 7.19
C PRO A 280 1.57 23.61 6.95
N LEU A 281 1.62 22.35 6.53
CA LEU A 281 2.84 21.70 6.09
C LEU A 281 3.05 22.07 4.60
N VAL A 282 3.53 23.29 4.37
CA VAL A 282 3.90 23.75 3.03
C VAL A 282 5.38 23.47 2.85
N THR A 283 5.69 22.54 1.97
CA THR A 283 7.04 22.06 1.70
C THR A 283 7.45 22.38 0.27
N ASP A 284 8.77 22.43 0.07
CA ASP A 284 9.38 22.51 -1.25
C ASP A 284 10.66 21.66 -1.23
N THR A 285 11.24 21.38 -2.39
CA THR A 285 12.39 20.51 -2.53
C THR A 285 13.61 21.25 -3.05
N VAL A 286 14.80 20.82 -2.60
CA VAL A 286 16.06 21.30 -3.09
C VAL A 286 16.98 20.15 -3.48
N GLY A 287 17.64 20.27 -4.64
CA GLY A 287 18.64 19.29 -5.09
C GLY A 287 19.94 19.42 -4.30
N ILE A 288 20.36 18.35 -3.66
CA ILE A 288 21.56 18.26 -2.85
C ILE A 288 22.66 17.58 -3.66
N THR A 289 23.74 18.28 -3.91
CA THR A 289 24.91 17.82 -4.66
C THR A 289 26.09 17.45 -3.78
N ASP A 290 25.91 17.48 -2.47
CA ASP A 290 26.93 17.17 -1.48
C ASP A 290 26.38 16.22 -0.45
N ARG A 291 27.26 15.41 0.13
CA ARG A 291 26.87 14.62 1.29
C ARG A 291 26.63 15.53 2.48
N VAL A 292 25.44 15.45 3.07
CA VAL A 292 25.05 16.25 4.23
C VAL A 292 24.27 15.42 5.23
N HIS A 293 24.50 15.64 6.52
CA HIS A 293 23.75 15.01 7.62
C HIS A 293 22.64 15.95 8.12
N PHE A 294 21.51 15.40 8.54
CA PHE A 294 20.39 16.21 9.06
C PHE A 294 20.78 17.07 10.26
N ASP A 295 21.69 16.59 11.13
CA ASP A 295 22.18 17.40 12.26
C ASP A 295 22.91 18.68 11.80
N GLN A 296 23.63 18.64 10.66
CA GLN A 296 24.27 19.83 10.11
C GLN A 296 23.23 20.86 9.66
N ILE A 297 22.17 20.40 9.00
CA ILE A 297 21.06 21.25 8.55
C ILE A 297 20.31 21.80 9.79
N SER A 298 19.99 20.93 10.74
CA SER A 298 19.29 21.27 11.97
C SER A 298 20.05 22.35 12.77
N ALA A 299 21.36 22.17 12.95
CA ALA A 299 22.18 23.09 13.74
C ALA A 299 22.27 24.50 13.12
N VAL A 300 22.34 24.58 11.78
CA VAL A 300 22.51 25.86 11.09
C VAL A 300 21.18 26.56 10.81
N LEU A 301 20.13 25.84 10.47
CA LEU A 301 18.83 26.39 10.10
C LEU A 301 17.80 26.41 11.24
N GLY A 302 18.09 25.72 12.35
CA GLY A 302 17.15 25.61 13.49
C GLY A 302 15.93 24.75 13.18
N ILE A 303 15.99 23.88 12.15
CA ILE A 303 14.93 22.92 11.84
C ILE A 303 15.11 21.71 12.75
N PRO A 304 14.11 21.26 13.52
CA PRO A 304 14.23 20.03 14.28
C PRO A 304 14.61 18.83 13.40
N ALA A 305 15.57 18.01 13.86
CA ALA A 305 16.00 16.83 13.09
C ALA A 305 14.82 15.85 12.83
N ASP A 306 13.89 15.73 13.79
CA ASP A 306 12.66 14.93 13.60
C ASP A 306 11.78 15.47 12.48
N GLU A 307 11.73 16.78 12.28
CA GLU A 307 11.01 17.38 11.15
C GLU A 307 11.65 17.01 9.82
N LEU A 308 12.98 17.02 9.75
CA LEU A 308 13.73 16.60 8.57
C LEU A 308 13.49 15.10 8.26
N ARG A 309 13.47 14.23 9.28
CA ARG A 309 13.18 12.79 9.12
C ARG A 309 11.77 12.54 8.59
N ILE A 310 10.78 13.29 9.07
CA ILE A 310 9.39 13.15 8.62
C ILE A 310 9.22 13.60 7.17
N LEU A 311 9.88 14.68 6.79
CA LEU A 311 9.82 15.21 5.44
C LEU A 311 10.65 14.38 4.44
N ASN A 312 11.61 13.59 4.94
CA ASN A 312 12.57 12.85 4.12
C ASN A 312 12.75 11.41 4.65
N PRO A 313 11.69 10.61 4.74
CA PRO A 313 11.72 9.28 5.35
C PRO A 313 12.56 8.27 4.57
N GLN A 314 12.92 8.58 3.31
CA GLN A 314 13.79 7.78 2.47
C GLN A 314 15.25 7.73 2.95
N TYR A 315 15.73 8.71 3.72
CA TYR A 315 17.10 8.74 4.20
C TYR A 315 17.24 8.01 5.54
N ARG A 316 17.85 6.82 5.50
CA ARG A 316 17.84 5.86 6.63
C ARG A 316 18.73 6.25 7.80
N GLU A 317 19.85 6.88 7.51
CA GLU A 317 20.90 7.22 8.51
C GLU A 317 21.02 8.75 8.69
N ASP A 318 19.93 9.48 8.44
CA ASP A 318 19.92 10.95 8.45
C ASP A 318 20.92 11.59 7.47
N ILE A 319 21.33 10.86 6.44
CA ILE A 319 22.34 11.28 5.46
C ILE A 319 21.68 11.41 4.09
N VAL A 320 21.82 12.59 3.48
CA VAL A 320 21.56 12.81 2.06
C VAL A 320 22.87 12.57 1.31
N PRO A 321 22.99 11.49 0.51
CA PRO A 321 24.27 11.11 -0.10
C PRO A 321 24.50 11.78 -1.46
N GLY A 322 24.23 13.09 -1.56
CA GLY A 322 24.36 13.87 -2.79
C GLY A 322 25.79 13.93 -3.32
N THR A 323 25.91 13.90 -4.65
CA THR A 323 27.14 14.23 -5.38
C THR A 323 26.80 15.12 -6.58
N PRO A 324 27.77 15.84 -7.18
CA PRO A 324 27.50 16.62 -8.38
C PRO A 324 26.94 15.80 -9.53
N GLU A 325 27.38 14.54 -9.66
CA GLU A 325 26.91 13.61 -10.71
C GLU A 325 25.54 13.01 -10.40
N ARG A 326 25.18 12.96 -9.11
CA ARG A 326 23.93 12.39 -8.64
C ARG A 326 23.32 13.22 -7.51
N PRO A 327 22.56 14.26 -7.86
CA PRO A 327 21.83 15.04 -6.86
C PRO A 327 20.70 14.21 -6.22
N TYR A 328 20.48 14.42 -4.91
CA TYR A 328 19.33 13.87 -4.18
C TYR A 328 18.39 14.99 -3.75
N MET A 329 17.10 14.71 -3.74
CA MET A 329 16.09 15.69 -3.37
C MET A 329 15.89 15.72 -1.85
N LEU A 330 16.03 16.91 -1.27
CA LEU A 330 15.72 17.17 0.14
C LEU A 330 14.46 18.02 0.22
N THR A 331 13.45 17.51 0.91
CA THR A 331 12.22 18.23 1.21
C THR A 331 12.38 19.04 2.48
N LEU A 332 12.10 20.32 2.40
CA LEU A 332 12.18 21.28 3.51
C LEU A 332 10.88 22.06 3.64
N PRO A 333 10.56 22.63 4.83
CA PRO A 333 9.55 23.68 4.90
C PRO A 333 9.87 24.79 3.89
N SER A 334 8.90 25.22 3.08
CA SER A 334 9.15 26.15 1.96
C SER A 334 9.89 27.42 2.37
N LYS A 335 9.65 27.91 3.59
CA LYS A 335 10.32 29.09 4.16
C LYS A 335 11.82 28.87 4.38
N GLN A 336 12.27 27.62 4.48
CA GLN A 336 13.66 27.25 4.79
C GLN A 336 14.49 26.93 3.53
N VAL A 337 13.87 26.74 2.38
CA VAL A 337 14.57 26.41 1.14
C VAL A 337 15.57 27.51 0.76
N HIS A 338 15.15 28.79 0.79
CA HIS A 338 16.06 29.90 0.51
C HIS A 338 17.19 30.00 1.54
N ALA A 339 16.87 29.81 2.83
CA ALA A 339 17.86 29.81 3.90
C ALA A 339 18.88 28.69 3.72
N TYR A 340 18.46 27.50 3.28
CA TYR A 340 19.36 26.38 2.97
C TYR A 340 20.36 26.77 1.86
N LEU A 341 19.85 27.30 0.74
CA LEU A 341 20.70 27.69 -0.40
C LEU A 341 21.74 28.75 -0.01
N MET A 342 21.32 29.75 0.78
CA MET A 342 22.21 30.80 1.25
C MET A 342 23.21 30.35 2.32
N SER A 343 22.90 29.28 3.05
CA SER A 343 23.75 28.79 4.15
C SER A 343 24.48 27.50 3.82
N ARG A 344 24.47 27.03 2.57
CA ARG A 344 25.00 25.74 2.14
C ARG A 344 26.42 25.49 2.64
N ASP A 345 27.35 26.44 2.40
CA ASP A 345 28.74 26.26 2.81
C ASP A 345 28.90 26.20 4.34
N LYS A 346 28.10 26.96 5.06
CA LYS A 346 28.06 26.92 6.53
C LYS A 346 27.53 25.58 7.05
N ILE A 347 26.49 25.02 6.39
CA ILE A 347 25.94 23.70 6.72
C ILE A 347 26.99 22.61 6.51
N LEU A 348 27.63 22.59 5.36
CA LEU A 348 28.63 21.58 5.01
C LEU A 348 29.90 21.66 5.89
N SER A 349 30.29 22.87 6.34
CA SER A 349 31.42 23.06 7.24
C SER A 349 31.12 22.75 8.71
N TYR A 350 29.84 22.73 9.13
CA TYR A 350 29.48 22.48 10.51
C TYR A 350 29.90 21.07 10.93
N GLU A 351 30.79 20.97 11.93
CA GLU A 351 31.36 19.72 12.44
C GLU A 351 31.74 18.71 11.34
N SER A 352 32.27 19.20 10.22
CA SER A 352 32.53 18.38 9.04
C SER A 352 33.40 17.15 9.34
N GLY A 353 34.35 17.23 10.27
CA GLY A 353 35.17 16.09 10.70
C GLY A 353 34.37 14.96 11.34
N LYS A 354 33.27 15.26 12.06
CA LYS A 354 32.39 14.29 12.66
C LYS A 354 31.58 13.51 11.60
N TYR A 355 31.11 14.22 10.57
CA TYR A 355 30.23 13.66 9.54
C TYR A 355 30.98 13.17 8.29
N ALA A 356 32.32 13.28 8.26
CA ALA A 356 33.16 12.80 7.17
C ALA A 356 33.32 11.28 7.12
N HIS A 357 33.05 10.57 8.22
CA HIS A 357 33.18 9.12 8.28
C HIS A 357 32.03 8.42 7.53
N ARG A 358 32.39 7.52 6.63
CA ARG A 358 31.44 6.64 5.94
C ARG A 358 31.23 5.40 6.78
N LEU A 359 30.05 5.29 7.39
CA LEU A 359 29.65 4.12 8.19
C LEU A 359 28.98 3.04 7.33
N ALA A 360 28.64 3.37 6.06
CA ALA A 360 27.94 2.47 5.14
C ALA A 360 28.42 2.70 3.70
N VAL A 361 28.15 1.72 2.81
CA VAL A 361 28.42 1.87 1.37
C VAL A 361 27.47 2.91 0.79
N GLU A 362 28.02 3.99 0.25
CA GLU A 362 27.26 5.07 -0.36
C GLU A 362 26.99 4.79 -1.84
N PRO A 363 25.85 5.22 -2.39
CA PRO A 363 25.57 5.14 -3.81
C PRO A 363 26.70 5.84 -4.63
N GLY A 364 27.20 5.16 -5.65
CA GLY A 364 28.25 5.70 -6.53
C GLY A 364 29.68 5.64 -5.95
N ALA A 365 29.91 5.04 -4.79
CA ALA A 365 31.26 4.80 -4.29
C ALA A 365 32.04 3.86 -5.24
N PRO A 366 33.34 4.16 -5.55
CA PRO A 366 34.14 3.30 -6.41
C PRO A 366 34.26 1.89 -5.83
N ALA A 367 34.27 0.86 -6.69
CA ALA A 367 34.26 -0.57 -6.36
C ALA A 367 35.34 -1.07 -5.37
N GLY A 368 36.31 -0.25 -4.99
CA GLY A 368 37.36 -0.57 -4.01
C GLY A 368 37.04 -0.22 -2.56
N ALA A 369 35.93 0.48 -2.27
CA ALA A 369 35.55 0.89 -0.91
C ALA A 369 34.75 -0.18 -0.13
N ALA A 370 34.48 -1.32 -0.74
CA ALA A 370 33.59 -2.37 -0.23
C ALA A 370 34.31 -3.45 0.63
N ALA A 371 35.57 -3.26 1.04
CA ALA A 371 36.36 -4.33 1.64
C ALA A 371 35.99 -4.70 3.09
N ASP A 372 35.19 -3.92 3.82
CA ASP A 372 34.91 -4.17 5.24
C ASP A 372 33.45 -4.51 5.59
N VAL A 373 32.58 -4.76 4.62
CA VAL A 373 31.16 -5.09 4.86
C VAL A 373 30.80 -6.48 4.34
N SER A 374 31.60 -7.52 4.66
CA SER A 374 31.40 -8.88 4.16
C SER A 374 30.23 -9.65 4.81
N ALA A 375 29.61 -9.13 5.88
CA ALA A 375 28.54 -9.84 6.59
C ALA A 375 27.11 -9.49 6.10
N ALA A 376 26.93 -8.38 5.37
CA ALA A 376 25.62 -8.00 4.82
C ALA A 376 25.43 -8.35 3.33
N ALA A 377 26.50 -8.77 2.65
CA ALA A 377 26.51 -9.05 1.22
C ALA A 377 26.04 -10.48 0.87
N ASP A 378 26.00 -11.40 1.82
CA ASP A 378 25.59 -12.79 1.54
C ASP A 378 24.07 -12.94 1.36
N THR A 379 23.27 -12.10 2.02
CA THR A 379 21.81 -12.09 1.80
C THR A 379 21.39 -11.55 0.43
N ASP A 380 22.16 -10.62 -0.14
CA ASP A 380 21.86 -10.07 -1.48
C ASP A 380 22.32 -11.01 -2.62
N ARG A 381 23.33 -11.84 -2.40
CA ARG A 381 23.77 -12.83 -3.40
C ARG A 381 22.79 -13.98 -3.57
N ASP A 382 22.18 -14.43 -2.49
CA ASP A 382 21.17 -15.51 -2.55
C ASP A 382 19.90 -15.04 -3.27
N LEU A 383 19.49 -13.76 -3.09
CA LEU A 383 18.36 -13.18 -3.81
C LEU A 383 18.63 -12.98 -5.31
N ALA A 384 19.86 -12.63 -5.70
CA ALA A 384 20.24 -12.48 -7.11
C ALA A 384 20.35 -13.85 -7.84
N SER A 385 20.73 -14.92 -7.14
CA SER A 385 20.81 -16.27 -7.73
C SER A 385 19.43 -16.89 -7.93
N MET A 386 18.44 -16.56 -7.10
CA MET A 386 17.04 -17.00 -7.28
C MET A 386 16.33 -16.27 -8.42
N ALA A 387 16.73 -15.04 -8.74
CA ALA A 387 16.19 -14.28 -9.86
C ALA A 387 16.59 -14.84 -11.24
N SER A 388 17.65 -15.64 -11.34
CA SER A 388 18.16 -16.15 -12.61
C SER A 388 17.48 -17.43 -13.12
N HIS A 389 16.53 -18.01 -12.38
CA HIS A 389 15.89 -19.28 -12.74
C HIS A 389 14.44 -19.17 -13.24
N ASN A 390 13.86 -17.97 -13.34
CA ASN A 390 12.52 -17.78 -13.92
C ASN A 390 12.56 -16.85 -15.14
N THR A 391 13.14 -17.37 -16.24
CA THR A 391 13.15 -16.68 -17.54
C THR A 391 11.83 -16.91 -18.26
N ILE A 392 10.86 -16.03 -18.08
CA ILE A 392 9.86 -15.68 -19.08
C ILE A 392 9.97 -14.17 -19.31
N ALA A 393 11.04 -13.75 -19.94
CA ALA A 393 11.26 -12.37 -20.36
C ALA A 393 12.11 -12.37 -21.64
N SER A 394 11.55 -12.88 -22.74
CA SER A 394 12.23 -12.80 -24.03
C SER A 394 11.33 -12.28 -25.15
N GLU A 395 10.47 -11.30 -24.88
CA GLU A 395 9.79 -10.53 -25.95
C GLU A 395 9.37 -9.12 -25.52
N PHE A 396 10.27 -8.34 -24.87
CA PHE A 396 10.03 -6.90 -24.77
C PHE A 396 11.29 -6.14 -25.15
N THR A 397 11.22 -5.48 -26.30
CA THR A 397 12.24 -4.60 -26.85
C THR A 397 12.39 -3.32 -26.01
N SER A 398 13.62 -2.91 -25.86
CA SER A 398 14.16 -1.84 -25.06
C SER A 398 13.84 -0.44 -25.56
N ASP A 399 12.62 0.09 -25.39
CA ASP A 399 12.37 1.51 -25.66
C ASP A 399 11.15 2.08 -24.90
N SER A 400 10.95 1.71 -23.63
CA SER A 400 9.95 2.38 -22.80
C SER A 400 10.55 2.69 -21.42
N PRO A 401 10.47 3.94 -20.95
CA PRO A 401 10.95 4.29 -19.61
C PRO A 401 10.03 3.69 -18.55
N MET A 402 10.61 2.93 -17.63
CA MET A 402 10.01 2.30 -16.45
C MET A 402 8.92 1.25 -16.72
N THR A 403 9.33 0.06 -17.07
CA THR A 403 8.48 -1.13 -16.95
C THR A 403 8.77 -1.77 -15.58
N CYS A 404 7.80 -1.77 -14.69
CA CYS A 404 7.88 -2.49 -13.42
C CYS A 404 7.98 -4.00 -13.70
N LEU A 405 9.06 -4.65 -13.28
CA LEU A 405 9.20 -6.10 -13.40
C LEU A 405 8.31 -6.77 -12.34
N LEU A 406 7.32 -7.52 -12.79
CA LEU A 406 6.49 -8.34 -11.93
C LEU A 406 7.30 -9.54 -11.42
N TYR A 407 7.78 -9.47 -10.20
CA TYR A 407 8.31 -10.63 -9.50
C TYR A 407 7.14 -11.45 -8.95
N THR A 408 7.01 -12.70 -9.40
CA THR A 408 6.05 -13.64 -8.84
C THR A 408 6.52 -14.10 -7.46
N SER A 409 5.67 -13.97 -6.45
CA SER A 409 5.97 -14.33 -5.06
C SER A 409 5.92 -15.85 -4.79
N ASP A 410 6.42 -16.69 -5.71
CA ASP A 410 6.59 -18.11 -5.42
C ASP A 410 7.66 -18.40 -4.33
N ALA A 411 8.40 -17.35 -3.91
CA ALA A 411 9.40 -17.47 -2.86
C ALA A 411 8.84 -17.40 -1.42
N ALA A 412 7.59 -17.01 -1.23
CA ALA A 412 7.00 -16.94 0.12
C ALA A 412 6.46 -18.29 0.61
N ASP A 413 6.10 -19.20 -0.31
CA ASP A 413 5.58 -20.54 0.04
C ASP A 413 6.69 -21.55 0.46
N ASP A 414 7.96 -21.28 0.14
CA ASP A 414 9.07 -22.18 0.50
C ASP A 414 9.70 -21.90 1.89
N LEU A 415 9.42 -20.74 2.50
CA LEU A 415 9.93 -20.39 3.84
C LEU A 415 9.09 -20.91 5.00
N THR A 416 7.94 -21.53 4.75
CA THR A 416 7.09 -22.15 5.79
C THR A 416 7.25 -23.67 5.93
N ARG A 417 8.25 -24.27 5.25
CA ARG A 417 8.62 -25.69 5.40
C ARG A 417 10.03 -25.82 5.96
N VAL A 418 10.19 -25.51 7.24
CA VAL A 418 11.21 -26.12 8.11
C VAL A 418 10.62 -26.25 9.52
#